data_b9b9c25b4a954db88807e55205aa9c95
#
_entry.id   b9b9c25b4a954db88807e55205aa9c95
#
_cell.length_a   1.000
_cell.length_b   1.000
_cell.length_c   1.000
_cell.angle_alpha   90.00
_cell.angle_beta   90.00
_cell.angle_gamma   90.00
#
_symmetry.space_group_name_H-M   'P 1'
#
loop_
_entity.id
_entity.type
_entity.pdbx_description
1 polymer ?
#
loop_
_entity_poly.entity_id
_entity_poly.type
_entity_poly.pdbx_seq_one_letter_code
_entity_poly.pdbx_strand_id
1 'polypeptide(L)'
;MPSKRDGSYNQFAFALEILKLLAEKPRRREELADLLSIFLEQRGKSTDDADVKQKLTRTIRKLRDCGIEIASGTHSPYKLVESNFPIVLSTEQREALATTAYFLADMGFSAQASQIQRIGNLTESDIPSFIKVNFSPPVDYSDRNLDGIVRQLQERFVQQCRYTIRYQSKPGAEGQIKDIDRSELRLHDGLLYLFAFIPDWRSWRFDYWHNIDQNHIFRLDRILSVGAASDTPWVSCDFPTLKVRYRTSGQLANYKPRRKDEIVIYSDPEGKFREIEATIDYWFWFRQRILKYGANAKIISPQTLADEIKKEYKKIWEQYSLEENSEKSTDSRTDSKI
;
A
#
# COMPACT_ATOMS: atom_id res chain seq x y z
N MET A 1 -34.66 10.46 -45.52
CA MET A 1 -35.21 10.61 -44.15
C MET A 1 -34.17 10.02 -43.16
N PRO A 2 -33.58 10.80 -42.24
CA PRO A 2 -32.68 10.23 -41.24
C PRO A 2 -33.52 9.38 -40.27
N SER A 3 -33.08 8.15 -40.04
CA SER A 3 -33.81 7.19 -39.23
C SER A 3 -33.94 7.63 -37.75
N LYS A 4 -35.11 7.36 -37.14
CA LYS A 4 -35.35 7.60 -35.71
C LYS A 4 -34.30 6.94 -34.78
N ARG A 5 -33.53 5.96 -35.26
CA ARG A 5 -32.44 5.28 -34.54
C ARG A 5 -31.22 6.18 -34.30
N ASP A 6 -30.92 7.11 -35.19
CA ASP A 6 -29.75 8.00 -35.09
C ASP A 6 -29.90 9.05 -33.98
N GLY A 7 -31.14 9.51 -33.72
CA GLY A 7 -31.42 10.46 -32.65
C GLY A 7 -31.25 9.88 -31.23
N SER A 8 -31.62 8.62 -31.03
CA SER A 8 -31.53 7.93 -29.72
C SER A 8 -30.09 7.62 -29.35
N TYR A 9 -29.29 7.11 -30.30
CA TYR A 9 -27.87 6.84 -30.07
C TYR A 9 -27.07 8.10 -29.68
N ASN A 10 -27.37 9.21 -30.34
CA ASN A 10 -26.73 10.50 -30.07
C ASN A 10 -27.10 11.09 -28.70
N GLN A 11 -28.32 10.83 -28.21
CA GLN A 11 -28.72 11.26 -26.85
C GLN A 11 -28.01 10.45 -25.79
N PHE A 12 -27.89 9.14 -25.95
CA PHE A 12 -27.20 8.26 -25.04
C PHE A 12 -25.68 8.59 -24.98
N ALA A 13 -25.04 8.76 -26.12
CA ALA A 13 -23.63 9.15 -26.19
C ALA A 13 -23.35 10.49 -25.53
N PHE A 14 -24.25 11.47 -25.66
CA PHE A 14 -24.17 12.77 -25.01
C PHE A 14 -24.30 12.65 -23.48
N ALA A 15 -25.22 11.80 -23.00
CA ALA A 15 -25.39 11.53 -21.57
C ALA A 15 -24.16 10.86 -20.94
N LEU A 16 -23.58 9.87 -21.63
CA LEU A 16 -22.34 9.22 -21.20
C LEU A 16 -21.17 10.19 -21.11
N GLU A 17 -21.03 11.11 -22.09
CA GLU A 17 -19.95 12.10 -22.06
C GLU A 17 -20.11 13.08 -20.88
N ILE A 18 -21.34 13.49 -20.54
CA ILE A 18 -21.60 14.28 -19.33
C ILE A 18 -21.13 13.53 -18.08
N LEU A 19 -21.50 12.26 -17.94
CA LEU A 19 -21.11 11.44 -16.78
C LEU A 19 -19.59 11.29 -16.68
N LYS A 20 -18.92 11.05 -17.79
CA LYS A 20 -17.45 10.95 -17.86
C LYS A 20 -16.79 12.25 -17.41
N LEU A 21 -17.22 13.39 -17.95
CA LEU A 21 -16.69 14.71 -17.59
C LEU A 21 -16.92 15.06 -16.13
N LEU A 22 -18.06 14.68 -15.54
CA LEU A 22 -18.37 14.91 -14.14
C LEU A 22 -17.69 13.91 -13.18
N ALA A 23 -17.37 12.72 -13.67
CA ALA A 23 -16.59 11.75 -12.91
C ALA A 23 -15.13 12.21 -12.72
N GLU A 24 -14.56 12.95 -13.67
CA GLU A 24 -13.20 13.49 -13.56
C GLU A 24 -13.11 14.58 -12.48
N LYS A 25 -14.01 15.57 -12.51
CA LYS A 25 -14.08 16.69 -11.54
C LYS A 25 -15.42 17.44 -11.62
N PRO A 26 -15.82 18.16 -10.56
CA PRO A 26 -16.94 19.10 -10.64
C PRO A 26 -16.69 20.19 -11.68
N ARG A 27 -17.70 20.52 -12.49
CA ARG A 27 -17.60 21.49 -13.59
C ARG A 27 -18.76 22.48 -13.60
N ARG A 28 -18.47 23.71 -14.00
CA ARG A 28 -19.51 24.72 -14.20
C ARG A 28 -20.29 24.44 -15.49
N ARG A 29 -21.49 25.01 -15.58
CA ARG A 29 -22.40 24.83 -16.72
C ARG A 29 -21.76 25.25 -18.04
N GLU A 30 -21.06 26.37 -18.03
CA GLU A 30 -20.38 26.93 -19.18
C GLU A 30 -19.25 26.00 -19.64
N GLU A 31 -18.39 25.57 -18.72
CA GLU A 31 -17.28 24.65 -18.99
C GLU A 31 -17.78 23.30 -19.58
N LEU A 32 -18.89 22.78 -19.04
CA LEU A 32 -19.50 21.56 -19.61
C LEU A 32 -20.05 21.79 -21.02
N ALA A 33 -20.68 22.94 -21.26
CA ALA A 33 -21.25 23.27 -22.57
C ALA A 33 -20.14 23.35 -23.63
N ASP A 34 -19.02 24.04 -23.31
CA ASP A 34 -17.87 24.16 -24.22
C ASP A 34 -17.28 22.81 -24.59
N LEU A 35 -17.03 21.94 -23.59
CA LEU A 35 -16.50 20.60 -23.80
C LEU A 35 -17.46 19.71 -24.61
N LEU A 36 -18.75 19.84 -24.36
CA LEU A 36 -19.77 19.07 -25.08
C LEU A 36 -19.98 19.59 -26.51
N SER A 37 -19.75 20.88 -26.79
CA SER A 37 -19.73 21.43 -28.13
C SER A 37 -18.60 20.81 -28.96
N ILE A 38 -17.38 20.76 -28.40
CA ILE A 38 -16.23 20.07 -29.03
C ILE A 38 -16.55 18.58 -29.32
N PHE A 39 -17.16 17.90 -28.33
CA PHE A 39 -17.58 16.51 -28.51
C PHE A 39 -18.60 16.31 -29.63
N LEU A 40 -19.54 17.25 -29.82
CA LEU A 40 -20.52 17.20 -30.89
C LEU A 40 -19.91 17.51 -32.26
N GLU A 41 -19.01 18.50 -32.34
CA GLU A 41 -18.25 18.87 -33.54
C GLU A 41 -17.41 17.70 -34.07
N GLN A 42 -16.70 16.99 -33.20
CA GLN A 42 -15.94 15.79 -33.55
C GLN A 42 -16.80 14.68 -34.18
N ARG A 43 -18.12 14.74 -33.96
CA ARG A 43 -19.11 13.81 -34.54
C ARG A 43 -19.90 14.42 -35.70
N GLY A 44 -19.42 15.50 -36.29
CA GLY A 44 -19.99 16.13 -37.48
C GLY A 44 -21.28 16.91 -37.19
N LYS A 45 -21.52 17.34 -35.94
CA LYS A 45 -22.70 18.12 -35.57
C LYS A 45 -22.29 19.52 -35.15
N SER A 46 -22.52 20.49 -36.01
CA SER A 46 -22.50 21.91 -35.62
C SER A 46 -23.77 22.22 -34.82
N THR A 47 -23.61 22.72 -33.61
CA THR A 47 -24.75 23.09 -32.74
C THR A 47 -24.48 24.46 -32.13
N ASP A 48 -25.47 25.31 -32.05
CA ASP A 48 -25.37 26.60 -31.39
C ASP A 48 -25.17 26.39 -29.86
N ASP A 49 -24.37 27.24 -29.22
CA ASP A 49 -24.03 27.18 -27.79
C ASP A 49 -25.31 27.19 -26.91
N ALA A 50 -26.32 27.98 -27.29
CA ALA A 50 -27.61 28.00 -26.60
C ALA A 50 -28.32 26.65 -26.64
N ASP A 51 -28.26 25.94 -27.76
CA ASP A 51 -28.85 24.61 -27.92
C ASP A 51 -28.12 23.55 -27.09
N VAL A 52 -26.78 23.64 -26.99
CA VAL A 52 -25.96 22.74 -26.17
C VAL A 52 -26.31 22.91 -24.68
N LYS A 53 -26.42 24.16 -24.21
CA LYS A 53 -26.78 24.48 -22.81
C LYS A 53 -28.19 23.99 -22.45
N GLN A 54 -29.13 24.10 -23.38
CA GLN A 54 -30.49 23.58 -23.20
C GLN A 54 -30.50 22.04 -23.16
N LYS A 55 -29.79 21.42 -24.10
CA LYS A 55 -29.65 19.98 -24.17
C LYS A 55 -28.95 19.40 -22.92
N LEU A 56 -27.90 20.06 -22.43
CA LEU A 56 -27.22 19.73 -21.18
C LEU A 56 -28.20 19.70 -20.01
N THR A 57 -28.97 20.78 -19.83
CA THR A 57 -29.95 20.88 -18.72
C THR A 57 -30.99 19.78 -18.77
N ARG A 58 -31.54 19.49 -19.97
CA ARG A 58 -32.52 18.41 -20.17
C ARG A 58 -31.92 17.04 -19.91
N THR A 59 -30.67 16.82 -20.31
CA THR A 59 -30.00 15.53 -20.14
C THR A 59 -29.65 15.29 -18.68
N ILE A 60 -29.15 16.30 -17.96
CA ILE A 60 -28.91 16.19 -16.49
C ILE A 60 -30.19 15.86 -15.73
N ARG A 61 -31.32 16.47 -16.11
CA ARG A 61 -32.62 16.14 -15.49
C ARG A 61 -32.97 14.66 -15.72
N LYS A 62 -32.85 14.18 -16.94
CA LYS A 62 -33.09 12.77 -17.28
C LYS A 62 -32.15 11.81 -16.51
N LEU A 63 -30.88 12.17 -16.37
CA LEU A 63 -29.92 11.38 -15.61
C LEU A 63 -30.32 11.28 -14.12
N ARG A 64 -30.80 12.38 -13.54
CA ARG A 64 -31.36 12.39 -12.18
C ARG A 64 -32.61 11.52 -12.06
N ASP A 65 -33.52 11.61 -13.04
CA ASP A 65 -34.73 10.78 -13.09
C ASP A 65 -34.37 9.27 -13.20
N CYS A 66 -33.19 8.94 -13.74
CA CYS A 66 -32.64 7.57 -13.78
C CYS A 66 -31.89 7.15 -12.51
N GLY A 67 -31.88 7.97 -11.44
CA GLY A 67 -31.24 7.63 -10.18
C GLY A 67 -29.76 8.00 -10.09
N ILE A 68 -29.23 8.81 -11.02
CA ILE A 68 -27.87 9.33 -10.92
C ILE A 68 -27.87 10.65 -10.15
N GLU A 69 -27.22 10.67 -9.00
CA GLU A 69 -27.21 11.85 -8.13
C GLU A 69 -26.17 12.87 -8.60
N ILE A 70 -26.65 13.93 -9.28
CA ILE A 70 -25.84 15.07 -9.72
C ILE A 70 -26.26 16.30 -8.91
N ALA A 71 -25.43 16.72 -7.97
CA ALA A 71 -25.64 17.94 -7.21
C ALA A 71 -25.37 19.17 -8.07
N SER A 72 -26.18 20.22 -7.92
CA SER A 72 -25.95 21.55 -8.48
C SER A 72 -26.65 22.60 -7.65
N GLY A 73 -26.07 23.80 -7.56
CA GLY A 73 -26.70 24.98 -6.98
C GLY A 73 -26.73 26.12 -8.00
N THR A 74 -27.41 27.20 -7.69
CA THR A 74 -27.59 28.35 -8.60
C THR A 74 -26.26 28.95 -9.08
N HIS A 75 -25.20 28.82 -8.26
CA HIS A 75 -23.83 29.29 -8.59
C HIS A 75 -22.77 28.21 -8.35
N SER A 76 -23.19 26.98 -8.06
CA SER A 76 -22.27 25.86 -7.77
C SER A 76 -22.06 25.01 -9.01
N PRO A 77 -20.87 24.42 -9.19
CA PRO A 77 -20.61 23.50 -10.29
C PRO A 77 -21.49 22.25 -10.14
N TYR A 78 -21.79 21.60 -11.27
CA TYR A 78 -22.33 20.26 -11.28
C TYR A 78 -21.30 19.28 -10.72
N LYS A 79 -21.74 18.45 -9.78
CA LYS A 79 -20.90 17.44 -9.14
C LYS A 79 -21.64 16.10 -9.14
N LEU A 80 -21.01 15.07 -9.65
CA LEU A 80 -21.48 13.70 -9.50
C LEU A 80 -21.26 13.28 -8.04
N VAL A 81 -22.33 13.01 -7.31
CA VAL A 81 -22.28 12.62 -5.89
C VAL A 81 -22.26 11.11 -5.78
N GLU A 82 -23.24 10.45 -6.40
CA GLU A 82 -23.34 9.00 -6.45
C GLU A 82 -23.88 8.59 -7.82
N SER A 83 -23.43 7.47 -8.32
CA SER A 83 -23.91 6.91 -9.57
C SER A 83 -24.28 5.45 -9.38
N ASN A 84 -25.56 5.16 -9.53
CA ASN A 84 -26.08 3.78 -9.58
C ASN A 84 -25.95 3.19 -11.01
N PHE A 85 -25.10 3.80 -11.87
CA PHE A 85 -24.87 3.27 -13.20
C PHE A 85 -24.16 1.93 -13.09
N PRO A 86 -24.75 0.84 -13.58
CA PRO A 86 -24.16 -0.48 -13.46
C PRO A 86 -22.85 -0.56 -14.26
N ILE A 87 -21.77 -0.93 -13.58
CA ILE A 87 -20.54 -1.31 -14.26
C ILE A 87 -20.76 -2.68 -14.86
N VAL A 88 -20.71 -2.77 -16.21
CA VAL A 88 -20.78 -4.04 -16.90
C VAL A 88 -19.39 -4.66 -16.94
N LEU A 89 -19.20 -5.72 -16.18
CA LEU A 89 -17.95 -6.46 -16.09
C LEU A 89 -18.07 -7.79 -16.82
N SER A 90 -17.02 -8.22 -17.52
CA SER A 90 -16.90 -9.59 -18.00
C SER A 90 -16.75 -10.56 -16.81
N THR A 91 -16.96 -11.85 -17.03
CA THR A 91 -16.77 -12.88 -15.99
C THR A 91 -15.37 -12.82 -15.40
N GLU A 92 -14.34 -12.71 -16.25
CA GLU A 92 -12.93 -12.62 -15.82
C GLU A 92 -12.66 -11.33 -14.98
N GLN A 93 -13.29 -10.21 -15.37
CA GLN A 93 -13.17 -8.96 -14.60
C GLN A 93 -13.86 -9.07 -13.24
N ARG A 94 -15.02 -9.74 -13.16
CA ARG A 94 -15.72 -10.01 -11.90
C ARG A 94 -14.89 -10.87 -10.99
N GLU A 95 -14.36 -12.00 -11.49
CA GLU A 95 -13.48 -12.90 -10.75
C GLU A 95 -12.22 -12.18 -10.23
N ALA A 96 -11.57 -11.36 -11.08
CA ALA A 96 -10.38 -10.61 -10.70
C ALA A 96 -10.67 -9.58 -9.58
N LEU A 97 -11.78 -8.83 -9.70
CA LEU A 97 -12.18 -7.86 -8.67
C LEU A 97 -12.64 -8.54 -7.38
N ALA A 98 -13.39 -9.64 -7.47
CA ALA A 98 -13.84 -10.40 -6.31
C ALA A 98 -12.65 -11.00 -5.56
N THR A 99 -11.68 -11.59 -6.27
CA THR A 99 -10.44 -12.08 -5.70
C THR A 99 -9.63 -10.98 -5.03
N THR A 100 -9.55 -9.80 -5.66
CA THR A 100 -8.85 -8.64 -5.07
C THR A 100 -9.54 -8.17 -3.80
N ALA A 101 -10.86 -8.06 -3.80
CA ALA A 101 -11.63 -7.68 -2.62
C ALA A 101 -11.45 -8.71 -1.49
N TYR A 102 -11.44 -9.99 -1.82
CA TYR A 102 -11.17 -11.05 -0.85
C TYR A 102 -9.78 -10.92 -0.21
N PHE A 103 -8.73 -10.69 -1.02
CA PHE A 103 -7.39 -10.45 -0.49
C PHE A 103 -7.32 -9.21 0.41
N LEU A 104 -7.97 -8.12 0.02
CA LEU A 104 -8.02 -6.90 0.84
C LEU A 104 -8.73 -7.14 2.17
N ALA A 105 -9.86 -7.84 2.17
CA ALA A 105 -10.59 -8.18 3.40
C ALA A 105 -9.71 -9.01 4.36
N ASP A 106 -9.04 -10.02 3.83
CA ASP A 106 -8.17 -10.90 4.58
C ASP A 106 -6.89 -10.21 5.08
N MET A 107 -6.45 -9.13 4.42
CA MET A 107 -5.38 -8.24 4.90
C MET A 107 -5.85 -7.18 5.91
N GLY A 108 -7.12 -7.20 6.34
CA GLY A 108 -7.68 -6.25 7.30
C GLY A 108 -8.27 -4.97 6.70
N PHE A 109 -8.43 -4.87 5.37
CA PHE A 109 -9.04 -3.73 4.67
C PHE A 109 -10.49 -4.03 4.30
N SER A 110 -11.31 -4.45 5.27
CA SER A 110 -12.68 -4.93 5.04
C SER A 110 -13.61 -3.85 4.47
N ALA A 111 -13.45 -2.57 4.87
CA ALA A 111 -14.24 -1.47 4.32
C ALA A 111 -13.96 -1.23 2.84
N GLN A 112 -12.68 -1.22 2.43
CA GLN A 112 -12.27 -1.07 1.03
C GLN A 112 -12.72 -2.27 0.19
N ALA A 113 -12.59 -3.47 0.72
CA ALA A 113 -13.10 -4.70 0.10
C ALA A 113 -14.60 -4.61 -0.16
N SER A 114 -15.38 -4.19 0.85
CA SER A 114 -16.84 -4.02 0.74
C SER A 114 -17.22 -2.96 -0.29
N GLN A 115 -16.43 -1.88 -0.41
CA GLN A 115 -16.65 -0.87 -1.46
C GLN A 115 -16.44 -1.46 -2.86
N ILE A 116 -15.37 -2.24 -3.08
CA ILE A 116 -15.10 -2.90 -4.36
C ILE A 116 -16.23 -3.88 -4.70
N GLN A 117 -16.67 -4.69 -3.73
CA GLN A 117 -17.79 -5.62 -3.91
C GLN A 117 -19.06 -4.88 -4.31
N ARG A 118 -19.40 -3.77 -3.66
CA ARG A 118 -20.58 -2.97 -3.96
C ARG A 118 -20.50 -2.33 -5.35
N ILE A 119 -19.36 -1.73 -5.72
CA ILE A 119 -19.15 -1.10 -7.04
C ILE A 119 -19.29 -2.12 -8.16
N GLY A 120 -18.69 -3.30 -8.00
CA GLY A 120 -18.74 -4.39 -9.00
C GLY A 120 -20.02 -5.23 -8.92
N ASN A 121 -20.90 -4.98 -7.96
CA ASN A 121 -22.04 -5.86 -7.62
C ASN A 121 -21.59 -7.32 -7.55
N LEU A 122 -20.52 -7.56 -6.74
CA LEU A 122 -19.84 -8.85 -6.62
C LEU A 122 -20.45 -9.63 -5.44
N THR A 123 -20.46 -10.94 -5.60
CA THR A 123 -20.95 -11.89 -4.60
C THR A 123 -19.86 -12.89 -4.23
N GLU A 124 -20.04 -13.65 -3.17
CA GLU A 124 -19.10 -14.72 -2.80
C GLU A 124 -18.91 -15.77 -3.89
N SER A 125 -19.94 -15.98 -4.73
CA SER A 125 -19.84 -16.91 -5.86
C SER A 125 -18.92 -16.42 -6.99
N ASP A 126 -18.56 -15.15 -7.02
CA ASP A 126 -17.58 -14.61 -7.97
C ASP A 126 -16.12 -14.90 -7.54
N ILE A 127 -15.91 -15.40 -6.31
CA ILE A 127 -14.58 -15.79 -5.83
C ILE A 127 -14.34 -17.25 -6.23
N PRO A 128 -13.25 -17.57 -6.96
CA PRO A 128 -12.92 -18.94 -7.29
C PRO A 128 -12.71 -19.80 -6.04
N SER A 129 -13.42 -20.92 -5.93
CA SER A 129 -13.44 -21.78 -4.73
C SER A 129 -12.09 -22.41 -4.38
N PHE A 130 -11.18 -22.45 -5.35
CA PHE A 130 -9.82 -22.98 -5.17
C PHE A 130 -8.83 -21.93 -4.62
N ILE A 131 -9.23 -20.65 -4.51
CA ILE A 131 -8.40 -19.61 -3.92
C ILE A 131 -8.63 -19.60 -2.41
N LYS A 132 -7.57 -19.85 -1.65
CA LYS A 132 -7.54 -19.71 -0.20
C LYS A 132 -6.43 -18.77 0.19
N VAL A 133 -6.74 -17.82 1.06
CA VAL A 133 -5.78 -16.89 1.62
C VAL A 133 -5.56 -17.28 3.08
N ASN A 134 -4.33 -17.21 3.51
CA ASN A 134 -3.95 -17.49 4.89
C ASN A 134 -3.13 -16.31 5.43
N PHE A 135 -3.76 -15.15 5.44
CA PHE A 135 -3.29 -14.02 6.25
C PHE A 135 -3.97 -14.13 7.61
N SER A 136 -3.28 -13.75 8.65
CA SER A 136 -3.89 -13.54 9.98
C SER A 136 -3.64 -12.09 10.33
N PRO A 137 -4.41 -11.14 9.78
CA PRO A 137 -4.18 -9.74 10.07
C PRO A 137 -4.49 -9.50 11.55
N PRO A 138 -3.50 -9.07 12.34
CA PRO A 138 -3.76 -8.73 13.74
C PRO A 138 -4.51 -7.41 13.88
N VAL A 139 -4.87 -6.76 12.76
CA VAL A 139 -5.36 -5.37 12.73
C VAL A 139 -6.46 -5.25 11.67
N ASP A 140 -7.60 -4.70 12.10
CA ASP A 140 -8.64 -4.23 11.18
C ASP A 140 -8.39 -2.75 10.83
N TYR A 141 -7.92 -2.49 9.63
CA TYR A 141 -7.67 -1.14 9.12
C TYR A 141 -8.95 -0.38 8.75
N SER A 142 -10.11 -0.99 8.88
CA SER A 142 -11.41 -0.36 8.70
C SER A 142 -11.95 0.27 9.97
N ASP A 143 -11.23 0.14 11.10
CA ASP A 143 -11.57 0.83 12.33
C ASP A 143 -11.52 2.36 12.12
N ARG A 144 -12.54 3.07 12.65
CA ARG A 144 -12.69 4.52 12.47
C ARG A 144 -11.51 5.32 13.02
N ASN A 145 -10.89 4.86 14.10
CA ASN A 145 -9.76 5.55 14.70
C ASN A 145 -8.54 5.43 13.79
N LEU A 146 -8.29 4.23 13.24
CA LEU A 146 -7.20 4.00 12.30
C LEU A 146 -7.41 4.76 11.00
N ASP A 147 -8.62 4.82 10.46
CA ASP A 147 -8.95 5.64 9.28
C ASP A 147 -8.66 7.13 9.56
N GLY A 148 -9.01 7.62 10.76
CA GLY A 148 -8.66 8.98 11.19
C GLY A 148 -7.15 9.23 11.24
N ILE A 149 -6.36 8.30 11.76
CA ILE A 149 -4.88 8.37 11.79
C ILE A 149 -4.33 8.39 10.36
N VAL A 150 -4.81 7.51 9.47
CA VAL A 150 -4.38 7.47 8.07
C VAL A 150 -4.62 8.80 7.37
N ARG A 151 -5.80 9.39 7.52
CA ARG A 151 -6.13 10.69 6.91
C ARG A 151 -5.23 11.81 7.41
N GLN A 152 -5.01 11.88 8.73
CA GLN A 152 -4.10 12.87 9.31
C GLN A 152 -2.67 12.70 8.76
N LEU A 153 -2.17 11.47 8.66
CA LEU A 153 -0.85 11.20 8.07
C LEU A 153 -0.80 11.62 6.60
N GLN A 154 -1.82 11.34 5.81
CA GLN A 154 -1.89 11.78 4.41
C GLN A 154 -1.82 13.30 4.27
N GLU A 155 -2.49 14.05 5.16
CA GLU A 155 -2.36 15.52 5.20
C GLU A 155 -0.92 15.95 5.51
N ARG A 156 -0.20 15.27 6.43
CA ARG A 156 1.20 15.56 6.74
C ARG A 156 2.12 15.27 5.55
N PHE A 157 1.85 14.19 4.80
CA PHE A 157 2.62 13.87 3.58
C PHE A 157 2.47 14.95 2.50
N VAL A 158 1.28 15.54 2.37
CA VAL A 158 1.04 16.65 1.42
C VAL A 158 1.76 17.93 1.88
N GLN A 159 1.76 18.22 3.19
CA GLN A 159 2.38 19.41 3.76
C GLN A 159 3.91 19.37 3.73
N GLN A 160 4.52 18.18 3.74
CA GLN A 160 5.98 17.97 3.71
C GLN A 160 6.73 18.76 4.80
N CYS A 161 6.11 18.91 5.96
CA CYS A 161 6.68 19.53 7.14
C CYS A 161 6.84 18.51 8.26
N ARG A 162 7.76 18.77 9.20
CA ARG A 162 7.93 17.94 10.40
C ARG A 162 6.65 17.94 11.23
N TYR A 163 6.38 16.82 11.90
CA TYR A 163 5.26 16.66 12.80
C TYR A 163 5.61 15.65 13.91
N THR A 164 4.74 15.50 14.88
CA THR A 164 4.92 14.52 15.94
C THR A 164 3.87 13.42 15.86
N ILE A 165 4.23 12.23 16.35
CA ILE A 165 3.26 11.18 16.65
C ILE A 165 3.38 10.79 18.13
N ARG A 166 2.27 10.39 18.74
CA ARG A 166 2.28 9.69 20.03
C ARG A 166 2.18 8.20 19.75
N TYR A 167 3.25 7.48 20.08
CA TYR A 167 3.43 6.07 19.74
C TYR A 167 3.54 5.20 20.97
N GLN A 168 2.80 4.07 20.96
CA GLN A 168 2.81 3.07 22.02
C GLN A 168 3.61 1.85 21.57
N SER A 169 4.82 1.64 22.09
CA SER A 169 5.71 0.56 21.66
C SER A 169 5.21 -0.85 22.02
N LYS A 170 4.49 -0.97 23.14
CA LYS A 170 3.88 -2.22 23.63
C LYS A 170 2.47 -1.93 24.14
N PRO A 171 1.53 -2.92 24.06
CA PRO A 171 0.22 -2.79 24.68
C PRO A 171 0.36 -2.41 26.16
N GLY A 172 -0.39 -1.39 26.60
CA GLY A 172 -0.36 -0.90 27.99
C GLY A 172 0.83 -0.01 28.38
N ALA A 173 1.82 0.17 27.48
CA ALA A 173 2.90 1.13 27.73
C ALA A 173 2.41 2.57 27.56
N GLU A 174 3.05 3.50 28.25
CA GLU A 174 2.80 4.93 28.03
C GLU A 174 3.21 5.36 26.62
N GLY A 175 2.36 6.14 25.95
CA GLY A 175 2.64 6.65 24.61
C GLY A 175 3.76 7.69 24.62
N GLN A 176 4.81 7.44 23.87
CA GLN A 176 5.94 8.35 23.70
C GLN A 176 5.74 9.26 22.48
N ILE A 177 6.16 10.51 22.62
CA ILE A 177 6.20 11.45 21.49
C ILE A 177 7.43 11.15 20.65
N LYS A 178 7.24 11.09 19.33
CA LYS A 178 8.30 10.92 18.33
C LYS A 178 8.21 12.06 17.34
N ASP A 179 9.34 12.72 17.09
CA ASP A 179 9.47 13.72 16.04
C ASP A 179 9.70 13.01 14.70
N ILE A 180 8.86 13.34 13.74
CA ILE A 180 8.84 12.73 12.43
C ILE A 180 9.19 13.77 11.40
N ASP A 181 10.16 13.46 10.56
CA ASP A 181 10.49 14.19 9.35
C ASP A 181 9.81 13.52 8.15
N ARG A 182 10.52 13.30 7.04
CA ARG A 182 10.01 12.60 5.87
C ARG A 182 9.42 11.24 6.24
N SER A 183 8.23 10.96 5.73
CA SER A 183 7.54 9.72 6.07
C SER A 183 6.58 9.27 4.95
N GLU A 184 6.26 7.99 4.94
CA GLU A 184 5.33 7.35 4.01
C GLU A 184 4.68 6.11 4.65
N LEU A 185 3.57 5.64 4.08
CA LEU A 185 2.96 4.38 4.50
C LEU A 185 3.54 3.21 3.70
N ARG A 186 3.90 2.14 4.41
CA ARG A 186 4.38 0.89 3.81
C ARG A 186 3.60 -0.31 4.33
N LEU A 187 3.10 -1.12 3.42
CA LEU A 187 2.54 -2.43 3.75
C LEU A 187 3.68 -3.46 3.72
N HIS A 188 3.93 -4.13 4.84
CA HIS A 188 4.96 -5.15 4.95
C HIS A 188 4.44 -6.34 5.76
N ASP A 189 4.52 -7.55 5.19
CA ASP A 189 4.02 -8.81 5.77
C ASP A 189 2.60 -8.66 6.36
N GLY A 190 1.68 -8.03 5.60
CA GLY A 190 0.28 -7.84 5.99
C GLY A 190 0.03 -6.73 7.02
N LEU A 191 1.06 -6.03 7.48
CA LEU A 191 0.94 -4.93 8.43
C LEU A 191 1.28 -3.59 7.78
N LEU A 192 0.48 -2.57 8.11
CA LEU A 192 0.73 -1.20 7.66
C LEU A 192 1.60 -0.47 8.68
N TYR A 193 2.66 0.14 8.17
CA TYR A 193 3.63 0.89 8.94
C TYR A 193 3.74 2.33 8.44
N LEU A 194 3.92 3.25 9.35
CA LEU A 194 4.53 4.53 9.06
C LEU A 194 6.05 4.32 9.01
N PHE A 195 6.64 4.45 7.83
CA PHE A 195 8.07 4.49 7.61
C PHE A 195 8.52 5.95 7.66
N ALA A 196 9.48 6.27 8.50
CA ALA A 196 9.82 7.65 8.78
C ALA A 196 11.32 7.84 9.00
N PHE A 197 11.84 8.98 8.53
CA PHE A 197 13.18 9.45 8.83
C PHE A 197 13.15 10.30 10.10
N ILE A 198 14.07 10.00 11.04
CA ILE A 198 14.25 10.74 12.29
C ILE A 198 15.65 11.35 12.27
N PRO A 199 15.80 12.63 11.88
CA PRO A 199 17.11 13.23 11.64
C PRO A 199 18.01 13.31 12.88
N ASP A 200 17.42 13.44 14.07
CA ASP A 200 18.15 13.59 15.31
C ASP A 200 18.47 12.25 16.00
N TRP A 201 18.12 11.13 15.34
CA TRP A 201 18.46 9.81 15.86
C TRP A 201 19.96 9.54 15.72
N ARG A 202 20.61 9.21 16.86
CA ARG A 202 22.03 8.85 16.88
C ARG A 202 22.19 7.35 16.68
N SER A 203 22.89 6.99 15.62
CA SER A 203 23.29 5.62 15.36
C SER A 203 24.47 5.23 16.26
N TRP A 204 24.50 3.96 16.67
CA TRP A 204 25.67 3.35 17.30
C TRP A 204 26.54 2.61 16.24
N ARG A 205 26.00 2.41 15.02
CA ARG A 205 26.66 1.71 13.92
C ARG A 205 27.42 2.64 12.97
N PHE A 206 26.94 3.87 12.86
CA PHE A 206 27.41 4.85 11.91
C PHE A 206 27.72 6.17 12.62
N ASP A 207 28.87 6.73 12.32
CA ASP A 207 29.36 8.01 12.86
C ASP A 207 29.04 9.21 11.95
N TYR A 208 28.34 8.96 10.83
CA TYR A 208 27.94 9.99 9.89
C TYR A 208 26.42 10.21 9.92
N TRP A 209 26.02 11.43 9.60
CA TRP A 209 24.62 11.80 9.42
C TRP A 209 24.09 11.30 8.09
N HIS A 210 22.76 11.13 8.00
CA HIS A 210 22.03 10.56 6.87
C HIS A 210 22.39 9.09 6.63
N ASN A 211 22.21 8.30 7.66
CA ASN A 211 22.44 6.86 7.63
C ASN A 211 21.15 6.07 7.88
N ILE A 212 21.17 4.78 7.52
CA ILE A 212 20.01 3.91 7.55
C ILE A 212 19.36 3.74 8.94
N ASP A 213 20.10 3.95 10.03
CA ASP A 213 19.58 3.83 11.39
C ASP A 213 18.63 4.97 11.77
N GLN A 214 18.61 6.05 11.00
CA GLN A 214 17.67 7.15 11.14
C GLN A 214 16.29 6.81 10.51
N ASN A 215 16.20 5.73 9.74
CA ASN A 215 14.93 5.22 9.25
C ASN A 215 14.25 4.36 10.32
N HIS A 216 13.05 4.71 10.66
CA HIS A 216 12.24 4.03 11.68
C HIS A 216 10.93 3.54 11.11
N ILE A 217 10.36 2.51 11.75
CA ILE A 217 9.01 2.04 11.46
C ILE A 217 8.15 2.13 12.70
N PHE A 218 6.91 2.56 12.49
CA PHE A 218 5.89 2.60 13.52
C PHE A 218 4.65 1.86 13.00
N ARG A 219 4.23 0.81 13.69
CA ARG A 219 2.99 0.12 13.35
C ARG A 219 1.83 1.10 13.47
N LEU A 220 0.98 1.14 12.45
CA LEU A 220 -0.10 2.11 12.37
C LEU A 220 -1.09 1.97 13.52
N ASP A 221 -1.43 0.73 13.88
CA ASP A 221 -2.34 0.39 14.98
C ASP A 221 -1.82 0.76 16.39
N ARG A 222 -0.57 1.22 16.49
CA ARG A 222 0.05 1.68 17.74
C ARG A 222 0.28 3.18 17.79
N ILE A 223 -0.13 3.91 16.76
CA ILE A 223 -0.11 5.37 16.76
C ILE A 223 -1.39 5.85 17.46
N LEU A 224 -1.23 6.52 18.58
CA LEU A 224 -2.35 7.02 19.38
C LEU A 224 -2.88 8.36 18.86
N SER A 225 -2.00 9.20 18.32
CA SER A 225 -2.37 10.50 17.75
C SER A 225 -1.28 11.00 16.81
N VAL A 226 -1.68 11.85 15.87
CA VAL A 226 -0.80 12.58 14.94
C VAL A 226 -0.90 14.06 15.28
N GLY A 227 0.23 14.70 15.54
CA GLY A 227 0.31 16.14 15.82
C GLY A 227 0.13 16.98 14.56
N ALA A 228 -0.04 18.29 14.74
CA ALA A 228 -0.05 19.23 13.65
C ALA A 228 1.30 19.28 12.95
N ALA A 229 1.32 19.69 11.66
CA ALA A 229 2.56 20.02 10.99
C ALA A 229 3.20 21.24 11.65
N SER A 230 4.52 21.22 11.79
CA SER A 230 5.30 22.37 12.21
C SER A 230 5.60 23.27 10.99
N ASP A 231 6.19 24.42 11.24
CA ASP A 231 6.68 25.31 10.17
C ASP A 231 8.02 24.85 9.58
N THR A 232 8.60 23.76 10.10
CA THR A 232 9.89 23.23 9.64
C THR A 232 9.67 22.25 8.49
N PRO A 233 10.15 22.54 7.27
CA PRO A 233 10.08 21.59 6.15
C PRO A 233 10.87 20.31 6.43
N TRP A 234 10.56 19.25 5.70
CA TRP A 234 11.38 18.03 5.73
C TRP A 234 12.81 18.29 5.33
N VAL A 235 13.75 17.73 6.08
CA VAL A 235 15.19 17.96 5.88
C VAL A 235 15.73 17.17 4.70
N SER A 236 15.23 15.99 4.46
CA SER A 236 15.74 15.07 3.44
C SER A 236 14.78 14.87 2.29
N CYS A 237 15.32 14.86 1.07
CA CYS A 237 14.57 14.48 -0.12
C CYS A 237 14.37 12.97 -0.23
N ASP A 238 15.34 12.16 0.23
CA ASP A 238 15.34 10.71 0.13
C ASP A 238 15.62 10.04 1.47
N PHE A 239 15.09 8.82 1.65
CA PHE A 239 15.48 7.98 2.76
C PHE A 239 16.91 7.49 2.59
N PRO A 240 17.75 7.52 3.65
CA PRO A 240 19.08 6.95 3.58
C PRO A 240 19.02 5.45 3.29
N THR A 241 19.95 5.00 2.47
CA THR A 241 20.07 3.60 2.06
C THR A 241 21.45 3.05 2.35
N LEU A 242 21.57 1.72 2.38
CA LEU A 242 22.81 1.01 2.58
C LEU A 242 22.93 -0.12 1.56
N LYS A 243 24.09 -0.23 0.91
CA LYS A 243 24.42 -1.37 0.07
C LYS A 243 24.93 -2.52 0.93
N VAL A 244 24.27 -3.67 0.79
CA VAL A 244 24.65 -4.90 1.48
C VAL A 244 24.94 -5.98 0.46
N ARG A 245 26.10 -6.63 0.60
CA ARG A 245 26.45 -7.80 -0.20
C ARG A 245 26.22 -9.06 0.63
N TYR A 246 25.54 -10.02 0.04
CA TYR A 246 25.32 -11.32 0.64
C TYR A 246 25.46 -12.44 -0.39
N ARG A 247 25.81 -13.63 0.08
CA ARG A 247 25.97 -14.82 -0.73
C ARG A 247 24.83 -15.76 -0.46
N THR A 248 24.27 -16.33 -1.51
CA THR A 248 23.29 -17.44 -1.43
C THR A 248 23.96 -18.72 -1.91
N SER A 249 23.71 -19.83 -1.22
CA SER A 249 24.30 -21.15 -1.50
C SER A 249 23.31 -22.27 -1.23
N GLY A 250 23.72 -23.52 -1.37
CA GLY A 250 22.87 -24.68 -1.12
C GLY A 250 21.58 -24.64 -1.96
N GLN A 251 20.41 -24.74 -1.31
CA GLN A 251 19.13 -24.68 -2.01
C GLN A 251 18.86 -23.33 -2.71
N LEU A 252 19.54 -22.28 -2.27
CA LEU A 252 19.47 -20.95 -2.86
C LEU A 252 20.63 -20.62 -3.80
N ALA A 253 21.46 -21.60 -4.20
CA ALA A 253 22.60 -21.38 -5.08
C ALA A 253 22.20 -20.71 -6.41
N ASN A 254 21.01 -21.02 -6.91
CA ASN A 254 20.44 -20.46 -8.13
C ASN A 254 19.40 -19.36 -7.90
N TYR A 255 19.42 -18.72 -6.72
CA TYR A 255 18.49 -17.67 -6.39
C TYR A 255 18.44 -16.56 -7.43
N LYS A 256 17.24 -16.21 -7.88
CA LYS A 256 16.99 -15.09 -8.78
C LYS A 256 16.38 -13.95 -7.96
N PRO A 257 17.00 -12.78 -7.93
CA PRO A 257 16.43 -11.61 -7.26
C PRO A 257 15.01 -11.33 -7.76
N ARG A 258 14.09 -11.17 -6.81
CA ARG A 258 12.70 -10.81 -7.10
C ARG A 258 12.39 -9.36 -6.75
N ARG A 259 13.32 -8.71 -6.05
CA ARG A 259 13.19 -7.32 -5.61
C ARG A 259 13.96 -6.41 -6.56
N LYS A 260 13.43 -5.22 -6.80
CA LYS A 260 14.05 -4.22 -7.69
C LYS A 260 15.38 -3.67 -7.14
N ASP A 261 15.56 -3.77 -5.83
CA ASP A 261 16.72 -3.31 -5.08
C ASP A 261 17.87 -4.34 -5.00
N GLU A 262 17.72 -5.49 -5.66
CA GLU A 262 18.70 -6.58 -5.66
C GLU A 262 19.26 -6.84 -7.05
N ILE A 263 20.61 -6.97 -7.13
CA ILE A 263 21.31 -7.36 -8.36
C ILE A 263 22.27 -8.50 -8.07
N VAL A 264 22.38 -9.44 -9.00
CA VAL A 264 23.41 -10.47 -8.95
C VAL A 264 24.72 -9.85 -9.45
N ILE A 265 25.73 -9.81 -8.57
CA ILE A 265 27.06 -9.26 -8.90
C ILE A 265 28.06 -10.34 -9.28
N TYR A 266 27.83 -11.58 -8.85
CA TYR A 266 28.66 -12.72 -9.19
C TYR A 266 27.85 -14.02 -9.16
N SER A 267 28.13 -14.91 -10.10
CA SER A 267 27.63 -16.30 -10.11
C SER A 267 28.79 -17.24 -10.24
N ASP A 268 28.87 -18.19 -9.31
CA ASP A 268 29.91 -19.23 -9.36
C ASP A 268 29.76 -20.09 -10.62
N PRO A 269 30.85 -20.33 -11.38
CA PRO A 269 30.80 -21.13 -12.59
C PRO A 269 30.30 -22.57 -12.37
N GLU A 270 30.57 -23.13 -11.20
CA GLU A 270 30.09 -24.47 -10.80
C GLU A 270 28.66 -24.47 -10.25
N GLY A 271 28.04 -23.29 -10.17
CA GLY A 271 26.65 -23.16 -9.68
C GLY A 271 26.50 -23.35 -8.18
N LYS A 272 27.55 -23.29 -7.39
CA LYS A 272 27.54 -23.53 -5.94
C LYS A 272 26.98 -22.36 -5.14
N PHE A 273 27.15 -21.14 -5.64
CA PHE A 273 26.67 -19.93 -4.97
C PHE A 273 26.49 -18.74 -5.92
N ARG A 274 25.76 -17.73 -5.42
CA ARG A 274 25.68 -16.39 -6.04
C ARG A 274 25.95 -15.32 -5.02
N GLU A 275 26.57 -14.23 -5.45
CA GLU A 275 26.69 -13.01 -4.66
C GLU A 275 25.72 -11.96 -5.20
N ILE A 276 25.01 -11.35 -4.28
CA ILE A 276 23.94 -10.40 -4.53
C ILE A 276 24.27 -9.11 -3.79
N GLU A 277 24.14 -7.99 -4.47
CA GLU A 277 24.12 -6.67 -3.84
C GLU A 277 22.67 -6.22 -3.71
N ALA A 278 22.26 -5.87 -2.48
CA ALA A 278 20.96 -5.30 -2.16
C ALA A 278 21.14 -3.86 -1.67
N THR A 279 20.34 -2.93 -2.18
CA THR A 279 20.22 -1.58 -1.64
C THR A 279 19.06 -1.58 -0.65
N ILE A 280 19.35 -1.49 0.64
CA ILE A 280 18.34 -1.55 1.69
C ILE A 280 18.14 -0.18 2.34
N ASP A 281 16.92 0.09 2.78
CA ASP A 281 16.54 1.31 3.51
C ASP A 281 16.13 1.02 4.96
N TYR A 282 15.98 -0.26 5.33
CA TYR A 282 15.67 -0.66 6.70
C TYR A 282 16.33 -2.00 7.04
N TRP A 283 17.26 -1.91 8.02
CA TRP A 283 18.07 -3.07 8.41
C TRP A 283 17.25 -4.21 8.99
N PHE A 284 16.26 -3.93 9.84
CA PHE A 284 15.49 -4.97 10.52
C PHE A 284 14.75 -5.89 9.53
N TRP A 285 14.09 -5.35 8.50
CA TRP A 285 13.41 -6.18 7.50
C TRP A 285 14.40 -7.01 6.66
N PHE A 286 15.55 -6.43 6.34
CA PHE A 286 16.59 -7.18 5.64
C PHE A 286 17.13 -8.31 6.51
N ARG A 287 17.40 -8.05 7.81
CA ARG A 287 17.83 -9.07 8.77
C ARG A 287 16.85 -10.22 8.85
N GLN A 288 15.55 -9.96 8.99
CA GLN A 288 14.51 -10.98 9.02
C GLN A 288 14.54 -11.85 7.75
N ARG A 289 14.74 -11.24 6.60
CA ARG A 289 14.86 -11.95 5.32
C ARG A 289 16.08 -12.88 5.29
N ILE A 290 17.25 -12.41 5.71
CA ILE A 290 18.44 -13.26 5.76
C ILE A 290 18.27 -14.41 6.73
N LEU A 291 17.67 -14.18 7.89
CA LEU A 291 17.39 -15.24 8.86
C LEU A 291 16.41 -16.30 8.30
N LYS A 292 15.41 -15.90 7.51
CA LYS A 292 14.51 -16.84 6.79
C LYS A 292 15.26 -17.75 5.79
N TYR A 293 16.37 -17.29 5.26
CA TYR A 293 17.20 -18.12 4.36
C TYR A 293 18.09 -19.13 5.10
N GLY A 294 18.21 -19.00 6.43
CA GLY A 294 18.95 -19.92 7.29
C GLY A 294 20.41 -20.07 6.84
N ALA A 295 20.88 -21.32 6.81
CA ALA A 295 22.26 -21.65 6.41
C ALA A 295 22.57 -21.37 4.92
N ASN A 296 21.53 -21.09 4.12
CA ASN A 296 21.68 -20.85 2.68
C ASN A 296 22.04 -19.40 2.32
N ALA A 297 22.15 -18.51 3.31
CA ALA A 297 22.54 -17.12 3.06
C ALA A 297 23.57 -16.63 4.08
N LYS A 298 24.55 -15.86 3.58
CA LYS A 298 25.61 -15.25 4.41
C LYS A 298 25.85 -13.83 3.98
N ILE A 299 25.82 -12.88 4.91
CA ILE A 299 26.23 -11.49 4.65
C ILE A 299 27.75 -11.44 4.46
N ILE A 300 28.18 -10.76 3.41
CA ILE A 300 29.58 -10.55 3.07
C ILE A 300 30.04 -9.15 3.53
N SER A 301 29.22 -8.13 3.29
CA SER A 301 29.51 -6.74 3.70
C SER A 301 28.24 -5.95 3.90
N PRO A 302 28.22 -4.93 4.79
CA PRO A 302 29.32 -4.56 5.68
C PRO A 302 29.52 -5.57 6.82
N GLN A 303 30.74 -5.59 7.37
CA GLN A 303 31.14 -6.55 8.41
C GLN A 303 30.30 -6.41 9.68
N THR A 304 29.94 -5.19 10.06
CA THR A 304 29.08 -4.92 11.24
C THR A 304 27.78 -5.69 11.19
N LEU A 305 27.12 -5.74 10.02
CA LEU A 305 25.87 -6.46 9.82
C LEU A 305 26.08 -7.98 9.77
N ALA A 306 27.19 -8.44 9.19
CA ALA A 306 27.57 -9.87 9.22
C ALA A 306 27.75 -10.35 10.68
N ASP A 307 28.42 -9.54 11.51
CA ASP A 307 28.66 -9.88 12.90
C ASP A 307 27.36 -9.89 13.75
N GLU A 308 26.41 -9.02 13.46
CA GLU A 308 25.08 -9.05 14.09
C GLU A 308 24.34 -10.37 13.79
N ILE A 309 24.31 -10.79 12.52
CA ILE A 309 23.68 -12.07 12.13
C ILE A 309 24.40 -13.25 12.78
N LYS A 310 25.75 -13.22 12.82
CA LYS A 310 26.54 -14.26 13.47
C LYS A 310 26.19 -14.36 14.97
N LYS A 311 26.01 -13.24 15.66
CA LYS A 311 25.59 -13.22 17.08
C LYS A 311 24.20 -13.83 17.27
N GLU A 312 23.26 -13.57 16.34
CA GLU A 312 21.92 -14.15 16.42
C GLU A 312 21.96 -15.68 16.21
N TYR A 313 22.68 -16.17 15.24
CA TYR A 313 22.84 -17.64 15.03
C TYR A 313 23.53 -18.30 16.22
N LYS A 314 24.51 -17.65 16.86
CA LYS A 314 25.15 -18.16 18.06
C LYS A 314 24.16 -18.28 19.21
N LYS A 315 23.30 -17.29 19.44
CA LYS A 315 22.25 -17.35 20.48
C LYS A 315 21.26 -18.48 20.22
N ILE A 316 20.84 -18.66 18.97
CA ILE A 316 19.94 -19.75 18.57
C ILE A 316 20.60 -21.08 18.91
N TRP A 317 21.84 -21.27 18.48
CA TRP A 317 22.58 -22.51 18.72
C TRP A 317 22.75 -22.79 20.22
N GLU A 318 23.07 -21.78 21.03
CA GLU A 318 23.22 -21.91 22.48
C GLU A 318 21.91 -22.36 23.13
N GLN A 319 20.75 -21.85 22.72
CA GLN A 319 19.45 -22.27 23.24
C GLN A 319 19.20 -23.77 23.01
N TYR A 320 19.36 -24.25 21.80
CA TYR A 320 19.17 -25.68 21.50
C TYR A 320 20.20 -26.59 22.16
N SER A 321 21.46 -26.16 22.26
CA SER A 321 22.53 -26.93 22.93
C SER A 321 22.31 -27.08 24.44
N LEU A 322 21.66 -26.12 25.09
CA LEU A 322 21.35 -26.20 26.50
C LEU A 322 20.23 -27.22 26.79
N GLU A 323 19.26 -27.33 25.90
CA GLU A 323 18.18 -28.29 25.97
C GLU A 323 18.71 -29.74 25.84
N GLU A 324 19.58 -30.03 24.89
CA GLU A 324 20.23 -31.35 24.74
C GLU A 324 21.03 -31.78 25.98
N ASN A 325 21.68 -30.85 26.66
CA ASN A 325 22.44 -31.16 27.87
C ASN A 325 21.54 -31.41 29.10
N SER A 326 20.38 -30.75 29.15
CA SER A 326 19.39 -31.01 30.22
C SER A 326 18.71 -32.36 30.10
N GLU A 327 18.40 -32.80 28.89
CA GLU A 327 17.79 -34.14 28.64
C GLU A 327 18.79 -35.26 28.93
N LYS A 328 20.06 -35.14 28.54
CA LYS A 328 21.11 -36.14 28.86
C LYS A 328 21.39 -36.25 30.35
N SER A 329 21.17 -35.20 31.14
CA SER A 329 21.35 -35.24 32.59
C SER A 329 20.18 -35.88 33.34
N THR A 330 19.01 -35.94 32.74
CA THR A 330 17.83 -36.64 33.28
C THR A 330 17.84 -38.14 32.98
N ASP A 331 18.33 -38.57 31.82
CA ASP A 331 18.42 -39.97 31.43
C ASP A 331 19.48 -40.73 32.24
N SER A 332 20.59 -40.08 32.61
CA SER A 332 21.64 -40.70 33.43
C SER A 332 21.28 -40.92 34.91
N ARG A 333 20.14 -40.38 35.38
CA ARG A 333 19.64 -40.57 36.76
C ARG A 333 18.66 -41.74 36.90
N THR A 334 18.19 -42.30 35.81
CA THR A 334 17.26 -43.41 35.82
C THR A 334 17.94 -44.78 35.79
N ASP A 335 19.21 -44.87 35.37
CA ASP A 335 19.95 -46.17 35.30
C ASP A 335 20.73 -46.53 36.57
N SER A 336 20.64 -45.76 37.66
CA SER A 336 21.37 -46.08 38.91
C SER A 336 20.45 -46.55 40.05
N LYS A 337 19.29 -47.11 39.73
CA LYS A 337 18.40 -47.80 40.72
C LYS A 337 17.87 -49.10 40.13
N ILE A 338 18.75 -50.10 40.03
CA ILE A 338 18.40 -51.52 40.04
C ILE A 338 19.40 -52.22 40.94
#